data_ecc1abd5e317d7e198878f41150861a8
#
_entry.id   ecc1abd5e317d7e198878f41150861a8
#
_cell.length_a   1.000
_cell.length_b   1.000
_cell.length_c   1.000
_cell.angle_alpha   90.00
_cell.angle_beta   90.00
_cell.angle_gamma   90.00
#
_symmetry.space_group_name_H-M   'P 1'
#
loop_
_entity.id
_entity.type
_entity.pdbx_description
1 polymer ?
#
loop_
_entity_poly.entity_id
_entity_poly.type
_entity_poly.pdbx_seq_one_letter_code
_entity_poly.pdbx_strand_id
1 'polypeptide(L)'
;HAWALRNPKDVEAAEKQGLSTWGTFDQEVFGGNYTNHHGNGPKTVVSLAENAKGHPILRGVNVQNLTGNGSLYKISPLAASTTPLLMGTIPNQTPEPIAWANELGDKKARVFYTSLGHPADFENPAFRKLLQNGILWSLRVLEPRVGGAPLAAK
;
A
#
# COMPACT_ATOMS: atom_id res chain seq x y z
N HIS A 1 -5.79 -8.29 -4.44
CA HIS A 1 -5.41 -9.66 -4.00
C HIS A 1 -6.17 -10.78 -4.74
N ALA A 2 -7.10 -10.44 -5.60
CA ALA A 2 -7.86 -11.44 -6.36
C ALA A 2 -7.02 -12.15 -7.47
N TRP A 3 -5.93 -11.56 -7.87
CA TRP A 3 -5.15 -12.01 -9.02
C TRP A 3 -4.08 -13.06 -8.70
N ALA A 4 -3.67 -13.17 -7.45
CA ALA A 4 -2.58 -14.06 -7.08
C ALA A 4 -2.96 -15.55 -7.12
N LEU A 5 -4.26 -15.89 -7.18
CA LEU A 5 -4.76 -17.26 -7.16
C LEU A 5 -4.00 -18.11 -6.11
N ARG A 6 -4.00 -17.63 -4.87
CA ARG A 6 -3.20 -18.23 -3.78
C ARG A 6 -3.65 -19.61 -3.35
N ASN A 7 -4.91 -19.94 -3.59
CA ASN A 7 -5.45 -21.24 -3.26
C ASN A 7 -5.03 -22.24 -4.35
N PRO A 8 -4.33 -23.34 -4.02
CA PRO A 8 -3.92 -24.33 -5.01
C PRO A 8 -5.05 -24.87 -5.87
N LYS A 9 -6.27 -24.99 -5.31
CA LYS A 9 -7.45 -25.44 -6.08
C LYS A 9 -7.88 -24.42 -7.13
N ASP A 10 -7.75 -23.13 -6.85
CA ASP A 10 -8.08 -22.08 -7.80
C ASP A 10 -7.05 -22.00 -8.92
N VAL A 11 -5.77 -22.24 -8.60
CA VAL A 11 -4.69 -22.36 -9.59
C VAL A 11 -4.95 -23.51 -10.54
N GLU A 12 -5.20 -24.71 -10.01
CA GLU A 12 -5.50 -25.90 -10.80
C GLU A 12 -6.73 -25.72 -11.69
N ALA A 13 -7.80 -25.09 -11.17
CA ALA A 13 -9.00 -24.80 -11.93
C ALA A 13 -8.76 -23.81 -13.07
N ALA A 14 -7.91 -22.80 -12.84
CA ALA A 14 -7.53 -21.83 -13.86
C ALA A 14 -6.66 -22.47 -14.96
N GLU A 15 -5.71 -23.29 -14.59
CA GLU A 15 -4.84 -24.02 -15.53
C GLU A 15 -5.62 -24.97 -16.42
N LYS A 16 -6.61 -25.68 -15.86
CA LYS A 16 -7.53 -26.53 -16.65
C LYS A 16 -8.35 -25.75 -17.68
N GLN A 17 -8.56 -24.45 -17.46
CA GLN A 17 -9.24 -23.53 -18.38
C GLN A 17 -8.26 -22.84 -19.36
N GLY A 18 -6.97 -23.19 -19.33
CA GLY A 18 -5.93 -22.55 -20.15
C GLY A 18 -5.59 -21.13 -19.73
N LEU A 19 -5.93 -20.74 -18.50
CA LEU A 19 -5.61 -19.42 -17.96
C LEU A 19 -4.21 -19.41 -17.34
N SER A 20 -3.46 -18.35 -17.60
CA SER A 20 -2.17 -18.14 -16.93
C SER A 20 -2.37 -17.72 -15.49
N THR A 21 -1.53 -18.24 -14.60
CA THR A 21 -1.53 -17.90 -13.18
C THR A 21 -0.18 -17.31 -12.77
N TRP A 22 -0.19 -16.43 -11.77
CA TRP A 22 1.02 -15.87 -11.17
C TRP A 22 0.88 -15.88 -9.64
N GLY A 23 1.12 -17.05 -9.04
CA GLY A 23 0.88 -17.29 -7.61
C GLY A 23 1.72 -16.41 -6.67
N THR A 24 2.87 -15.92 -7.12
CA THR A 24 3.79 -15.06 -6.36
C THR A 24 3.60 -13.55 -6.63
N PHE A 25 2.61 -13.18 -7.44
CA PHE A 25 2.37 -11.79 -7.88
C PHE A 25 2.35 -10.78 -6.73
N ASP A 26 1.63 -11.09 -5.65
CA ASP A 26 1.49 -10.16 -4.53
C ASP A 26 2.85 -9.89 -3.86
N GLN A 27 3.66 -10.91 -3.71
CA GLN A 27 4.97 -10.79 -3.09
C GLN A 27 5.99 -10.14 -4.02
N GLU A 28 6.01 -10.54 -5.27
CA GLU A 28 6.96 -10.04 -6.25
C GLU A 28 6.63 -8.62 -6.69
N VAL A 29 5.35 -8.32 -6.96
CA VAL A 29 4.93 -7.03 -7.52
C VAL A 29 4.55 -6.05 -6.44
N PHE A 30 3.64 -6.43 -5.54
CA PHE A 30 3.23 -5.52 -4.46
C PHE A 30 4.25 -5.47 -3.32
N GLY A 31 5.07 -6.51 -3.15
CA GLY A 31 6.02 -6.59 -2.04
C GLY A 31 5.37 -6.97 -0.71
N GLY A 32 4.13 -7.40 -0.72
CA GLY A 32 3.40 -7.85 0.47
C GLY A 32 2.28 -8.79 0.09
N ASN A 33 2.09 -9.83 0.89
CA ASN A 33 1.10 -10.86 0.65
C ASN A 33 -0.01 -10.83 1.70
N TYR A 34 -1.22 -10.50 1.27
CA TYR A 34 -2.41 -10.64 2.14
C TYR A 34 -2.59 -12.10 2.54
N THR A 35 -2.59 -12.36 3.82
CA THR A 35 -2.80 -13.71 4.38
C THR A 35 -4.18 -13.87 5.03
N ASN A 36 -4.67 -12.80 5.66
CA ASN A 36 -5.95 -12.76 6.37
C ASN A 36 -6.29 -11.31 6.72
N HIS A 37 -7.34 -11.10 7.49
CA HIS A 37 -7.70 -9.81 8.06
C HIS A 37 -8.26 -9.98 9.49
N HIS A 38 -8.22 -8.90 10.25
CA HIS A 38 -8.92 -8.84 11.53
C HIS A 38 -10.42 -8.63 11.30
N GLY A 39 -11.23 -9.03 12.27
CA GLY A 39 -12.70 -8.86 12.18
C GLY A 39 -13.10 -7.39 11.95
N ASN A 40 -14.24 -7.21 11.30
CA ASN A 40 -14.86 -5.89 11.14
C ASN A 40 -15.28 -5.33 12.51
N GLY A 41 -15.15 -4.03 12.67
CA GLY A 41 -15.63 -3.33 13.88
C GLY A 41 -14.74 -2.16 14.28
N PRO A 42 -13.55 -2.40 14.87
CA PRO A 42 -12.70 -1.28 15.27
C PRO A 42 -12.17 -0.54 14.04
N LYS A 43 -12.25 0.79 14.08
CA LYS A 43 -11.57 1.63 13.09
C LYS A 43 -10.05 1.50 13.27
N THR A 44 -9.35 1.42 12.15
CA THR A 44 -7.89 1.37 12.16
C THR A 44 -7.31 2.75 12.44
N VAL A 45 -6.55 2.88 13.50
CA VAL A 45 -5.74 4.07 13.78
C VAL A 45 -4.51 4.03 12.87
N VAL A 46 -4.26 5.13 12.16
CA VAL A 46 -3.17 5.24 11.19
C VAL A 46 -2.00 6.03 11.79
N SER A 47 -0.79 5.53 11.60
CA SER A 47 0.45 6.21 12.00
C SER A 47 1.50 6.13 10.89
N LEU A 48 2.51 7.00 10.97
CA LEU A 48 3.67 6.90 10.09
C LEU A 48 4.47 5.63 10.42
N ALA A 49 4.95 4.93 9.39
CA ALA A 49 5.96 3.92 9.57
C ALA A 49 7.30 4.56 9.98
N GLU A 50 8.13 3.78 10.64
CA GLU A 50 9.50 4.17 10.98
C GLU A 50 10.22 4.64 9.72
N ASN A 51 10.99 5.49 9.53
CA ASN A 51 11.71 5.96 8.32
C ASN A 51 10.83 6.43 7.12
N ALA A 52 9.50 6.52 7.26
CA ALA A 52 8.63 7.01 6.20
C ALA A 52 8.66 8.54 6.01
N LYS A 53 9.16 9.27 7.02
CA LYS A 53 9.17 10.74 7.03
C LYS A 53 9.96 11.28 5.83
N GLY A 54 9.32 12.16 5.06
CA GLY A 54 9.94 12.79 3.89
C GLY A 54 9.70 12.04 2.58
N HIS A 55 9.10 10.85 2.61
CA HIS A 55 8.76 10.15 1.35
C HIS A 55 7.79 10.97 0.50
N PRO A 56 8.01 11.09 -0.83
CA PRO A 56 7.19 11.93 -1.71
C PRO A 56 5.70 11.66 -1.61
N ILE A 57 5.28 10.40 -1.48
CA ILE A 57 3.88 9.99 -1.37
C ILE A 57 3.19 10.63 -0.15
N LEU A 58 3.93 10.91 0.92
CA LEU A 58 3.37 11.51 2.14
C LEU A 58 3.33 13.04 2.12
N ARG A 59 3.77 13.67 1.03
CA ARG A 59 3.81 15.14 0.90
C ARG A 59 2.41 15.76 1.00
N GLY A 60 2.22 16.58 2.04
CA GLY A 60 0.93 17.25 2.30
C GLY A 60 -0.19 16.30 2.74
N VAL A 61 0.13 15.04 3.09
CA VAL A 61 -0.83 14.11 3.70
C VAL A 61 -0.88 14.37 5.19
N ASN A 62 -2.04 14.73 5.71
CA ASN A 62 -2.26 14.84 7.16
C ASN A 62 -2.57 13.44 7.72
N VAL A 63 -1.53 12.73 8.15
CA VAL A 63 -1.65 11.35 8.64
C VAL A 63 -2.52 11.24 9.89
N GLN A 64 -2.53 12.26 10.75
CA GLN A 64 -3.36 12.28 11.96
C GLN A 64 -4.86 12.28 11.65
N ASN A 65 -5.25 12.73 10.46
CA ASN A 65 -6.63 12.72 10.01
C ASN A 65 -7.00 11.43 9.25
N LEU A 66 -6.06 10.52 9.05
CA LEU A 66 -6.34 9.23 8.42
C LEU A 66 -6.94 8.25 9.42
N THR A 67 -7.95 7.53 8.98
CA THR A 67 -8.57 6.43 9.70
C THR A 67 -8.99 5.39 8.69
N GLY A 68 -8.68 4.11 8.92
CA GLY A 68 -9.18 3.03 8.07
C GLY A 68 -10.58 2.59 8.53
N ASN A 69 -11.54 2.60 7.63
CA ASN A 69 -12.92 2.20 7.89
C ASN A 69 -13.21 0.73 7.51
N GLY A 70 -12.30 0.08 6.80
CA GLY A 70 -12.35 -1.36 6.51
C GLY A 70 -11.58 -2.19 7.53
N SER A 71 -11.59 -3.52 7.34
CA SER A 71 -10.81 -4.45 8.16
C SER A 71 -9.32 -4.21 8.01
N LEU A 72 -8.58 -4.30 9.10
CA LEU A 72 -7.12 -4.30 9.07
C LEU A 72 -6.63 -5.64 8.50
N TYR A 73 -5.87 -5.59 7.40
CA TYR A 73 -5.31 -6.76 6.74
C TYR A 73 -4.05 -7.24 7.44
N LYS A 74 -3.83 -8.55 7.47
CA LYS A 74 -2.59 -9.20 7.92
C LYS A 74 -1.70 -9.41 6.71
N ILE A 75 -0.61 -8.66 6.67
CA ILE A 75 0.26 -8.59 5.50
C ILE A 75 1.72 -8.84 5.87
N SER A 76 2.12 -8.52 7.10
CA SER A 76 3.49 -8.71 7.56
C SER A 76 4.00 -10.15 7.39
N PRO A 77 5.29 -10.36 7.01
CA PRO A 77 6.26 -9.31 6.70
C PRO A 77 6.16 -8.80 5.26
N LEU A 78 6.59 -7.56 5.04
CA LEU A 78 6.80 -7.02 3.70
C LEU A 78 8.13 -7.50 3.12
N ALA A 79 8.26 -7.51 1.78
CA ALA A 79 9.51 -7.78 1.09
C ALA A 79 10.56 -6.69 1.39
N ALA A 80 11.83 -7.07 1.38
CA ALA A 80 12.94 -6.14 1.66
C ALA A 80 13.05 -4.97 0.66
N SER A 81 12.47 -5.10 -0.53
CA SER A 81 12.41 -4.05 -1.55
C SER A 81 11.39 -2.96 -1.25
N THR A 82 10.53 -3.14 -0.25
CA THR A 82 9.47 -2.19 0.07
C THR A 82 9.94 -1.11 1.05
N THR A 83 9.32 0.05 0.94
CA THR A 83 9.39 1.13 1.92
C THR A 83 8.02 1.28 2.58
N PRO A 84 7.82 0.81 3.82
CA PRO A 84 6.59 1.05 4.56
C PRO A 84 6.36 2.54 4.74
N LEU A 85 5.13 3.01 4.53
CA LEU A 85 4.75 4.41 4.64
C LEU A 85 3.82 4.65 5.82
N LEU A 86 2.80 3.82 5.94
CA LEU A 86 1.78 3.93 6.98
C LEU A 86 1.56 2.57 7.65
N MET A 87 1.39 2.63 8.96
CA MET A 87 1.00 1.51 9.81
C MET A 87 -0.42 1.69 10.29
N GLY A 88 -1.16 0.59 10.36
CA GLY A 88 -2.49 0.53 10.94
C GLY A 88 -2.49 -0.25 12.23
N THR A 89 -3.22 0.23 13.23
CA THR A 89 -3.36 -0.42 14.53
C THR A 89 -4.82 -0.48 14.94
N ILE A 90 -5.25 -1.59 15.50
CA ILE A 90 -6.52 -1.76 16.20
C ILE A 90 -6.25 -2.29 17.61
N PRO A 91 -7.18 -2.11 18.58
CA PRO A 91 -6.95 -2.53 19.96
C PRO A 91 -6.54 -4.01 20.08
N ASN A 92 -5.52 -4.25 20.90
CA ASN A 92 -5.01 -5.59 21.24
C ASN A 92 -4.48 -6.40 20.05
N GLN A 93 -4.09 -5.77 18.96
CA GLN A 93 -3.50 -6.44 17.81
C GLN A 93 -2.15 -5.82 17.44
N THR A 94 -1.29 -6.63 16.82
CA THR A 94 -0.02 -6.18 16.27
C THR A 94 -0.29 -5.19 15.13
N PRO A 95 0.47 -4.08 15.04
CA PRO A 95 0.38 -3.17 13.91
C PRO A 95 0.70 -3.86 12.58
N GLU A 96 -0.03 -3.49 11.54
CA GLU A 96 0.18 -3.99 10.18
C GLU A 96 0.49 -2.85 9.21
N PRO A 97 1.33 -3.07 8.19
CA PRO A 97 1.53 -2.08 7.16
C PRO A 97 0.24 -1.94 6.32
N ILE A 98 -0.22 -0.70 6.13
CA ILE A 98 -1.44 -0.39 5.39
C ILE A 98 -1.20 0.46 4.15
N ALA A 99 0.00 1.02 4.00
CA ALA A 99 0.47 1.64 2.76
C ALA A 99 1.98 1.54 2.68
N TRP A 100 2.48 1.24 1.48
CA TRP A 100 3.91 1.16 1.21
C TRP A 100 4.23 1.44 -0.26
N ALA A 101 5.49 1.73 -0.52
CA ALA A 101 6.07 1.84 -1.85
C ALA A 101 6.95 0.60 -2.12
N ASN A 102 6.99 0.13 -3.36
CA ASN A 102 7.89 -0.92 -3.81
C ASN A 102 8.57 -0.51 -5.11
N GLU A 103 9.83 -0.84 -5.28
CA GLU A 103 10.59 -0.61 -6.51
C GLU A 103 11.09 -1.94 -7.06
N LEU A 104 10.74 -2.23 -8.33
CA LEU A 104 10.92 -3.54 -8.95
C LEU A 104 11.97 -3.53 -10.05
N GLY A 105 12.81 -4.56 -10.03
CA GLY A 105 13.77 -4.86 -11.10
C GLY A 105 14.78 -3.75 -11.34
N ASP A 106 15.61 -3.93 -12.36
CA ASP A 106 16.71 -3.01 -12.69
C ASP A 106 16.21 -1.63 -13.13
N LYS A 107 15.02 -1.58 -13.71
CA LYS A 107 14.38 -0.33 -14.17
C LYS A 107 13.68 0.44 -13.05
N LYS A 108 13.70 -0.09 -11.82
CA LYS A 108 13.04 0.54 -10.67
C LYS A 108 11.58 0.90 -10.95
N ALA A 109 10.81 -0.05 -11.51
CA ALA A 109 9.38 0.15 -11.71
C ALA A 109 8.72 0.39 -10.34
N ARG A 110 7.88 1.43 -10.25
CA ARG A 110 7.31 1.89 -8.98
C ARG A 110 5.91 1.39 -8.78
N VAL A 111 5.67 0.80 -7.63
CA VAL A 111 4.37 0.32 -7.20
C VAL A 111 4.03 0.98 -5.86
N PHE A 112 2.88 1.64 -5.81
CA PHE A 112 2.27 2.09 -4.57
C PHE A 112 1.11 1.16 -4.21
N TYR A 113 1.12 0.67 -2.99
CA TYR A 113 0.03 -0.16 -2.46
C TYR A 113 -0.60 0.50 -1.23
N THR A 114 -1.91 0.36 -1.08
CA THR A 114 -2.61 0.63 0.17
C THR A 114 -3.78 -0.34 0.35
N SER A 115 -3.98 -0.80 1.58
CA SER A 115 -5.17 -1.58 1.98
C SER A 115 -6.32 -0.69 2.46
N LEU A 116 -6.12 0.62 2.61
CA LEU A 116 -7.20 1.57 2.76
C LEU A 116 -8.00 1.64 1.46
N GLY A 117 -9.29 1.94 1.52
CA GLY A 117 -10.14 2.02 0.32
C GLY A 117 -11.58 1.58 0.58
N HIS A 118 -12.01 1.52 1.84
CA HIS A 118 -13.43 1.46 2.17
C HIS A 118 -14.14 2.70 1.57
N PRO A 119 -15.39 2.61 1.08
CA PRO A 119 -16.09 3.77 0.49
C PRO A 119 -15.98 5.04 1.32
N ALA A 120 -16.10 4.94 2.66
CA ALA A 120 -15.96 6.08 3.55
C ALA A 120 -14.53 6.67 3.61
N ASP A 121 -13.49 5.94 3.23
CA ASP A 121 -12.13 6.47 3.18
C ASP A 121 -12.00 7.52 2.07
N PHE A 122 -12.74 7.37 0.98
CA PHE A 122 -12.72 8.33 -0.15
C PHE A 122 -13.33 9.69 0.19
N GLU A 123 -14.14 9.78 1.25
CA GLU A 123 -14.63 11.05 1.78
C GLU A 123 -13.51 11.86 2.48
N ASN A 124 -12.45 11.19 2.91
CA ASN A 124 -11.35 11.81 3.64
C ASN A 124 -10.36 12.50 2.68
N PRO A 125 -10.16 13.83 2.79
CA PRO A 125 -9.21 14.54 1.94
C PRO A 125 -7.77 14.05 2.07
N ALA A 126 -7.34 13.59 3.25
CA ALA A 126 -6.00 13.07 3.47
C ALA A 126 -5.80 11.75 2.72
N PHE A 127 -6.82 10.89 2.67
CA PHE A 127 -6.77 9.66 1.89
C PHE A 127 -6.72 9.95 0.37
N ARG A 128 -7.55 10.85 -0.13
CA ARG A 128 -7.50 11.26 -1.53
C ARG A 128 -6.14 11.84 -1.90
N LYS A 129 -5.53 12.64 -1.00
CA LYS A 129 -4.17 13.16 -1.20
C LYS A 129 -3.11 12.07 -1.24
N LEU A 130 -3.22 11.07 -0.37
CA LEU A 130 -2.35 9.89 -0.37
C LEU A 130 -2.42 9.14 -1.71
N LEU A 131 -3.63 8.86 -2.20
CA LEU A 131 -3.83 8.18 -3.50
C LEU A 131 -3.28 9.00 -4.66
N GLN A 132 -3.58 10.30 -4.72
CA GLN A 132 -3.04 11.19 -5.75
C GLN A 132 -1.51 11.15 -5.78
N ASN A 133 -0.89 11.29 -4.61
CA ASN A 133 0.56 11.26 -4.51
C ASN A 133 1.14 9.88 -4.90
N GLY A 134 0.48 8.78 -4.52
CA GLY A 134 0.87 7.43 -4.89
C GLY A 134 0.88 7.25 -6.41
N ILE A 135 -0.18 7.68 -7.10
CA ILE A 135 -0.27 7.65 -8.56
C ILE A 135 0.85 8.50 -9.20
N LEU A 136 1.01 9.75 -8.77
CA LEU A 136 2.02 10.66 -9.33
C LEU A 136 3.45 10.15 -9.08
N TRP A 137 3.70 9.53 -7.95
CA TRP A 137 5.00 8.92 -7.65
C TRP A 137 5.26 7.70 -8.54
N SER A 138 4.27 6.83 -8.72
CA SER A 138 4.38 5.66 -9.61
C SER A 138 4.64 6.06 -11.06
N LEU A 139 4.09 7.20 -11.49
CA LEU A 139 4.32 7.80 -12.82
C LEU A 139 5.61 8.63 -12.90
N ARG A 140 6.44 8.67 -11.83
CA ARG A 140 7.67 9.49 -11.74
C ARG A 140 7.45 11.02 -11.90
N VAL A 141 6.23 11.50 -11.68
CA VAL A 141 5.89 12.93 -11.67
C VAL A 141 6.20 13.55 -10.31
N LEU A 142 6.07 12.78 -9.23
CA LEU A 142 6.36 13.22 -7.87
C LEU A 142 7.69 12.60 -7.40
N GLU A 143 8.76 13.38 -7.45
CA GLU A 143 10.09 12.93 -7.05
C GLU A 143 10.47 13.39 -5.63
N PRO A 144 11.46 12.72 -4.98
CA PRO A 144 12.09 13.22 -3.77
C PRO A 144 12.60 14.65 -3.98
N ARG A 145 12.48 15.51 -2.98
CA ARG A 145 13.13 16.82 -3.05
C ARG A 145 14.64 16.64 -2.93
N VAL A 146 15.36 16.83 -4.01
CA VAL A 146 16.81 16.95 -3.97
C VAL A 146 17.10 18.36 -3.46
N GLY A 147 17.67 18.46 -2.25
CA GLY A 147 18.17 19.71 -1.67
C GLY A 147 17.27 20.92 -1.90
N GLY A 148 16.42 21.23 -0.97
CA GLY A 148 15.88 22.54 -0.56
C GLY A 148 15.48 23.63 -1.57
N ALA A 149 15.38 23.36 -2.87
CA ALA A 149 14.92 24.37 -3.82
C ALA A 149 13.38 24.35 -3.97
N PRO A 150 12.69 25.49 -3.82
CA PRO A 150 11.27 25.58 -4.11
C PRO A 150 11.02 25.37 -5.59
N LEU A 151 10.03 24.56 -5.96
CA LEU A 151 9.52 24.50 -7.32
C LEU A 151 9.07 25.92 -7.71
N ALA A 152 9.70 26.49 -8.72
CA ALA A 152 9.17 27.70 -9.34
C ALA A 152 7.78 27.40 -9.87
N ALA A 153 6.78 28.14 -9.39
CA ALA A 153 5.44 28.14 -9.94
C ALA A 153 5.53 28.59 -11.42
N LYS A 154 5.04 27.75 -12.32
CA LYS A 154 4.69 28.13 -13.68
C LYS A 154 3.20 28.32 -13.76
#